data_1380ca07e71b9225cbf56cc5c35d2250
#
_entry.id   1380ca07e71b9225cbf56cc5c35d2250
#
_cell.length_a   1.000
_cell.length_b   1.000
_cell.length_c   1.000
_cell.angle_alpha   90.00
_cell.angle_beta   90.00
_cell.angle_gamma   90.00
#
_symmetry.space_group_name_H-M   'P 1'
#
loop_
_entity.id
_entity.type
_entity.pdbx_description
1 polymer ?
#
loop_
_entity_poly.entity_id
_entity_poly.type
_entity_poly.pdbx_seq_one_letter_code
_entity_poly.pdbx_strand_id
1 'polypeptide(L)'
;MKFVVIGISDAPEPFFTPEIQEIIKSGQVFSGGKRHHEIVASLLPADAQWIDITTPLDAVFKQYQSLTSDIIVFASGDPLFFGFANTIRRKMPEAEIVLYPTFNSLQLLAHRLVMPYHDMHIVSLTGRPWPEFDKALIERTAKIGILTDKEHTPAAIAQRMIDYGYTNYQMHVGEHLGNPELEKVTTLSLEEAISKTFTHPNCVILVCDSCRHRPFGIPDADFALLDGREKMITKMPIRLLTLQALDLSKRRVFWDIGFCTGSVSIEARLQFPHLQVCDFEIRPECEAIIQENARKFGAPGIDIHIGDFLETDISALPRPDAVFIGGHGGHLKEIMAKVKTVLAENGCIVMNSVKAPLVKTDSHQLWDEACQELNLRQAPPTKIILNDNHPIEILKATLN
;
A
#
# COMPACT_ATOMS: atom_id res chain seq x y z
N MET A 1 1.67 12.21 -34.05
CA MET A 1 0.62 12.80 -33.19
C MET A 1 1.31 13.44 -32.00
N LYS A 2 0.95 14.67 -31.70
CA LYS A 2 1.49 15.43 -30.57
C LYS A 2 0.41 15.70 -29.55
N PHE A 3 0.72 15.56 -28.27
CA PHE A 3 -0.11 15.98 -27.16
C PHE A 3 0.50 17.22 -26.50
N VAL A 4 -0.30 18.27 -26.36
CA VAL A 4 0.05 19.45 -25.59
C VAL A 4 -0.74 19.38 -24.29
N VAL A 5 -0.09 19.06 -23.17
CA VAL A 5 -0.77 18.87 -21.90
C VAL A 5 -0.59 20.10 -21.02
N ILE A 6 -1.71 20.80 -20.77
CA ILE A 6 -1.76 22.06 -20.02
C ILE A 6 -2.31 21.81 -18.64
N GLY A 7 -1.51 22.10 -17.62
CA GLY A 7 -1.92 22.07 -16.23
C GLY A 7 -2.82 23.25 -15.87
N ILE A 8 -3.92 22.99 -15.18
CA ILE A 8 -4.82 24.02 -14.65
C ILE A 8 -5.12 23.81 -13.16
N SER A 9 -5.36 24.90 -12.45
CA SER A 9 -5.86 24.92 -11.08
C SER A 9 -7.39 24.79 -11.05
N ASP A 10 -7.99 24.91 -9.87
CA ASP A 10 -9.46 24.98 -9.70
C ASP A 10 -10.02 26.41 -9.86
N ALA A 11 -9.21 27.35 -10.33
CA ALA A 11 -9.66 28.73 -10.59
C ALA A 11 -10.68 28.76 -11.72
N PRO A 12 -11.82 29.47 -11.56
CA PRO A 12 -12.83 29.64 -12.60
C PRO A 12 -12.27 30.35 -13.84
N GLU A 13 -11.31 31.24 -13.63
CA GLU A 13 -10.59 31.97 -14.68
C GLU A 13 -9.10 31.63 -14.59
N PRO A 14 -8.64 30.58 -15.29
CA PRO A 14 -7.22 30.19 -15.24
C PRO A 14 -6.35 31.23 -15.93
N PHE A 15 -5.26 31.62 -15.30
CA PHE A 15 -4.26 32.48 -15.92
C PHE A 15 -3.37 31.65 -16.85
N PHE A 16 -3.38 32.01 -18.13
CA PHE A 16 -2.49 31.43 -19.13
C PHE A 16 -1.50 32.46 -19.66
N THR A 17 -0.27 32.02 -19.90
CA THR A 17 0.73 32.83 -20.60
C THR A 17 0.27 33.12 -22.04
N PRO A 18 0.76 34.19 -22.69
CA PRO A 18 0.43 34.47 -24.09
C PRO A 18 0.68 33.29 -25.03
N GLU A 19 1.72 32.50 -24.78
CA GLU A 19 2.05 31.28 -25.55
C GLU A 19 0.92 30.23 -25.41
N ILE A 20 0.46 29.93 -24.19
CA ILE A 20 -0.62 28.98 -23.98
C ILE A 20 -1.94 29.48 -24.58
N GLN A 21 -2.22 30.76 -24.48
CA GLN A 21 -3.41 31.38 -25.12
C GLN A 21 -3.39 31.18 -26.63
N GLU A 22 -2.24 31.36 -27.29
CA GLU A 22 -2.13 31.15 -28.72
C GLU A 22 -2.29 29.66 -29.10
N ILE A 23 -1.75 28.74 -28.30
CA ILE A 23 -1.95 27.31 -28.47
C ILE A 23 -3.44 26.94 -28.37
N ILE A 24 -4.16 27.50 -27.40
CA ILE A 24 -5.62 27.25 -27.23
C ILE A 24 -6.39 27.83 -28.43
N LYS A 25 -6.10 29.05 -28.85
CA LYS A 25 -6.79 29.72 -29.98
C LYS A 25 -6.59 28.99 -31.32
N SER A 26 -5.42 28.41 -31.55
CA SER A 26 -5.10 27.67 -32.75
C SER A 26 -5.47 26.19 -32.72
N GLY A 27 -5.87 25.67 -31.54
CA GLY A 27 -6.21 24.28 -31.33
C GLY A 27 -7.55 23.90 -31.97
N GLN A 28 -7.67 22.63 -32.39
CA GLN A 28 -8.89 22.09 -32.98
C GLN A 28 -9.48 20.97 -32.09
N VAL A 29 -8.62 20.14 -31.49
CA VAL A 29 -9.05 19.01 -30.65
C VAL A 29 -8.54 19.20 -29.24
N PHE A 30 -9.48 19.15 -28.31
CA PHE A 30 -9.25 19.33 -26.90
C PHE A 30 -9.74 18.14 -26.10
N SER A 31 -9.15 17.89 -24.95
CA SER A 31 -9.56 16.83 -24.05
C SER A 31 -9.34 17.18 -22.59
N GLY A 32 -10.14 16.60 -21.72
CA GLY A 32 -10.05 16.82 -20.27
C GLY A 32 -11.20 16.12 -19.55
N GLY A 33 -11.18 16.14 -18.23
CA GLY A 33 -12.35 15.77 -17.44
C GLY A 33 -13.46 16.83 -17.49
N LYS A 34 -14.68 16.46 -17.12
CA LYS A 34 -15.85 17.35 -17.13
C LYS A 34 -15.58 18.71 -16.47
N ARG A 35 -14.98 18.72 -15.27
CA ARG A 35 -14.60 19.96 -14.56
C ARG A 35 -13.62 20.81 -15.36
N HIS A 36 -12.63 20.20 -16.02
CA HIS A 36 -11.69 20.93 -16.85
C HIS A 36 -12.39 21.61 -18.04
N HIS A 37 -13.36 20.91 -18.65
CA HIS A 37 -14.19 21.49 -19.70
C HIS A 37 -14.95 22.71 -19.22
N GLU A 38 -15.63 22.62 -18.09
CA GLU A 38 -16.40 23.73 -17.50
C GLU A 38 -15.51 24.97 -17.26
N ILE A 39 -14.27 24.78 -16.81
CA ILE A 39 -13.32 25.87 -16.55
C ILE A 39 -12.83 26.53 -17.86
N VAL A 40 -12.56 25.77 -18.90
CA VAL A 40 -11.93 26.31 -20.12
C VAL A 40 -12.89 26.57 -21.28
N ALA A 41 -14.16 26.20 -21.15
CA ALA A 41 -15.15 26.24 -22.24
C ALA A 41 -15.25 27.62 -22.94
N SER A 42 -15.19 28.71 -22.18
CA SER A 42 -15.24 30.08 -22.71
C SER A 42 -13.98 30.51 -23.48
N LEU A 43 -12.89 29.76 -23.38
CA LEU A 43 -11.60 30.05 -23.97
C LEU A 43 -11.37 29.25 -25.27
N LEU A 44 -12.20 28.25 -25.54
CA LEU A 44 -12.06 27.38 -26.69
C LEU A 44 -12.60 28.02 -27.97
N PRO A 45 -12.02 27.73 -29.16
CA PRO A 45 -12.60 28.12 -30.45
C PRO A 45 -14.04 27.59 -30.61
N ALA A 46 -14.87 28.31 -31.37
CA ALA A 46 -16.28 27.95 -31.55
C ALA A 46 -16.51 26.59 -32.24
N ASP A 47 -15.53 26.16 -33.05
CA ASP A 47 -15.52 24.88 -33.76
C ASP A 47 -14.65 23.81 -33.07
N ALA A 48 -14.24 24.01 -31.85
CA ALA A 48 -13.41 23.11 -31.08
C ALA A 48 -14.12 21.76 -30.85
N GLN A 49 -13.41 20.67 -31.18
CA GLN A 49 -13.84 19.34 -30.78
C GLN A 49 -13.38 19.04 -29.36
N TRP A 50 -14.28 18.60 -28.48
CA TRP A 50 -13.96 18.17 -27.12
C TRP A 50 -14.10 16.66 -26.96
N ILE A 51 -13.13 16.05 -26.27
CA ILE A 51 -13.12 14.62 -25.92
C ILE A 51 -13.06 14.51 -24.38
N ASP A 52 -14.13 13.97 -23.79
CA ASP A 52 -14.16 13.75 -22.34
C ASP A 52 -13.24 12.60 -21.92
N ILE A 53 -12.42 12.86 -20.90
CA ILE A 53 -11.65 11.79 -20.23
C ILE A 53 -12.57 11.12 -19.21
N THR A 54 -13.04 9.92 -19.57
CA THR A 54 -13.92 9.08 -18.76
C THR A 54 -13.33 7.68 -18.56
N THR A 55 -13.79 6.97 -17.55
CA THR A 55 -13.46 5.56 -17.35
C THR A 55 -14.50 4.67 -18.01
N PRO A 56 -14.10 3.56 -18.70
CA PRO A 56 -12.71 3.08 -18.88
C PRO A 56 -11.93 3.89 -19.91
N LEU A 57 -10.65 4.16 -19.61
CA LEU A 57 -9.75 4.99 -20.45
C LEU A 57 -9.51 4.43 -21.86
N ASP A 58 -9.68 3.14 -22.08
CA ASP A 58 -9.43 2.53 -23.39
C ASP A 58 -10.32 3.11 -24.49
N ALA A 59 -11.54 3.52 -24.16
CA ALA A 59 -12.43 4.19 -25.11
C ALA A 59 -11.87 5.57 -25.54
N VAL A 60 -11.32 6.31 -24.59
CA VAL A 60 -10.70 7.63 -24.84
C VAL A 60 -9.46 7.47 -25.73
N PHE A 61 -8.58 6.51 -25.42
CA PHE A 61 -7.38 6.28 -26.23
C PHE A 61 -7.69 5.76 -27.64
N LYS A 62 -8.77 4.99 -27.83
CA LYS A 62 -9.24 4.61 -29.18
C LYS A 62 -9.68 5.84 -29.99
N GLN A 63 -10.35 6.81 -29.37
CA GLN A 63 -10.69 8.07 -30.03
C GLN A 63 -9.43 8.85 -30.40
N TYR A 64 -8.45 9.00 -29.49
CA TYR A 64 -7.19 9.64 -29.81
C TYR A 64 -6.49 9.00 -31.00
N GLN A 65 -6.41 7.67 -31.04
CA GLN A 65 -5.76 6.92 -32.13
C GLN A 65 -6.44 7.10 -33.50
N SER A 66 -7.72 7.45 -33.53
CA SER A 66 -8.46 7.70 -34.78
C SER A 66 -8.21 9.10 -35.37
N LEU A 67 -7.52 9.98 -34.63
CA LEU A 67 -7.24 11.35 -35.03
C LEU A 67 -5.86 11.47 -35.69
N THR A 68 -5.73 12.45 -36.60
CA THR A 68 -4.46 12.82 -37.21
C THR A 68 -3.93 14.17 -36.75
N SER A 69 -4.78 14.95 -36.06
CA SER A 69 -4.46 16.26 -35.48
C SER A 69 -3.76 16.15 -34.14
N ASP A 70 -3.10 17.20 -33.73
CA ASP A 70 -2.58 17.37 -32.37
C ASP A 70 -3.73 17.51 -31.37
N ILE A 71 -3.51 17.06 -30.14
CA ILE A 71 -4.53 17.07 -29.09
C ILE A 71 -4.04 17.92 -27.92
N ILE A 72 -4.82 18.92 -27.54
CA ILE A 72 -4.58 19.74 -26.36
C ILE A 72 -5.34 19.14 -25.19
N VAL A 73 -4.62 18.75 -24.13
CA VAL A 73 -5.20 18.07 -22.96
C VAL A 73 -5.10 18.98 -21.75
N PHE A 74 -6.22 19.23 -21.08
CA PHE A 74 -6.22 19.92 -19.80
C PHE A 74 -6.15 18.91 -18.64
N ALA A 75 -5.22 19.12 -17.73
CA ALA A 75 -4.99 18.26 -16.56
C ALA A 75 -4.89 19.10 -15.29
N SER A 76 -5.22 18.52 -14.13
CA SER A 76 -5.09 19.22 -12.85
C SER A 76 -3.62 19.40 -12.48
N GLY A 77 -3.22 20.63 -12.15
CA GLY A 77 -1.91 20.97 -11.61
C GLY A 77 -0.75 20.61 -12.55
N ASP A 78 0.20 19.82 -12.06
CA ASP A 78 1.31 19.32 -12.84
C ASP A 78 0.93 18.03 -13.56
N PRO A 79 0.97 17.99 -14.92
CA PRO A 79 0.60 16.83 -15.70
C PRO A 79 1.42 15.55 -15.43
N LEU A 80 2.62 15.67 -14.87
CA LEU A 80 3.47 14.53 -14.50
C LEU A 80 3.28 14.11 -13.03
N PHE A 81 2.72 14.97 -12.20
CA PHE A 81 2.49 14.67 -10.79
C PHE A 81 1.22 13.81 -10.60
N PHE A 82 1.36 12.50 -10.74
CA PHE A 82 0.23 11.54 -10.82
C PHE A 82 -0.79 11.87 -11.91
N GLY A 83 -0.43 12.78 -12.82
CA GLY A 83 -1.29 13.35 -13.82
C GLY A 83 -1.45 12.50 -15.07
N PHE A 84 -2.34 12.95 -15.97
CA PHE A 84 -2.76 12.22 -17.16
C PHE A 84 -1.65 12.06 -18.22
N ALA A 85 -0.63 12.92 -18.22
CA ALA A 85 0.52 12.81 -19.13
C ALA A 85 1.28 11.48 -18.94
N ASN A 86 1.34 10.95 -17.71
CA ASN A 86 1.93 9.63 -17.46
C ASN A 86 1.13 8.50 -18.12
N THR A 87 -0.18 8.65 -18.20
CA THR A 87 -1.06 7.67 -18.87
C THR A 87 -0.90 7.76 -20.40
N ILE A 88 -0.81 8.98 -20.97
CA ILE A 88 -0.51 9.17 -22.39
C ILE A 88 0.81 8.48 -22.73
N ARG A 89 1.89 8.77 -22.00
CA ARG A 89 3.21 8.18 -22.23
C ARG A 89 3.21 6.65 -22.22
N ARG A 90 2.42 6.05 -21.33
CA ARG A 90 2.31 4.58 -21.21
C ARG A 90 1.46 3.95 -22.32
N LYS A 91 0.35 4.60 -22.71
CA LYS A 91 -0.61 4.07 -23.70
C LYS A 91 -0.24 4.40 -25.14
N MET A 92 0.52 5.48 -25.36
CA MET A 92 0.96 5.99 -26.65
C MET A 92 2.45 6.38 -26.61
N PRO A 93 3.36 5.40 -26.46
CA PRO A 93 4.79 5.66 -26.24
C PRO A 93 5.48 6.41 -27.39
N GLU A 94 4.94 6.33 -28.61
CA GLU A 94 5.46 7.00 -29.81
C GLU A 94 4.93 8.44 -29.97
N ALA A 95 4.05 8.90 -29.10
CA ALA A 95 3.52 10.25 -29.19
C ALA A 95 4.51 11.30 -28.66
N GLU A 96 4.62 12.42 -29.36
CA GLU A 96 5.31 13.61 -28.82
C GLU A 96 4.44 14.21 -27.71
N ILE A 97 5.05 14.56 -26.58
CA ILE A 97 4.33 15.19 -25.46
C ILE A 97 5.05 16.49 -25.08
N VAL A 98 4.31 17.59 -25.13
CA VAL A 98 4.76 18.91 -24.65
C VAL A 98 3.94 19.26 -23.41
N LEU A 99 4.59 19.77 -22.36
CA LEU A 99 3.99 20.01 -21.07
C LEU A 99 4.05 21.47 -20.68
N TYR A 100 2.93 21.99 -20.20
CA TYR A 100 2.80 23.30 -19.56
C TYR A 100 2.25 23.10 -18.14
N PRO A 101 3.11 22.83 -17.13
CA PRO A 101 2.68 22.55 -15.78
C PRO A 101 2.25 23.81 -15.03
N THR A 102 1.38 23.62 -14.04
CA THR A 102 1.15 24.60 -12.95
C THR A 102 1.34 23.93 -11.61
N PHE A 103 1.21 24.66 -10.51
CA PHE A 103 1.32 24.09 -9.17
C PHE A 103 0.29 23.00 -8.95
N ASN A 104 0.74 21.84 -8.44
CA ASN A 104 -0.18 20.80 -7.98
C ASN A 104 -0.84 21.18 -6.64
N SER A 105 -1.88 20.45 -6.26
CA SER A 105 -2.66 20.75 -5.04
C SER A 105 -1.83 20.71 -3.75
N LEU A 106 -0.86 19.79 -3.63
CA LEU A 106 0.01 19.72 -2.44
C LEU A 106 0.97 20.91 -2.36
N GLN A 107 1.49 21.37 -3.50
CA GLN A 107 2.29 22.60 -3.54
C GLN A 107 1.46 23.81 -3.14
N LEU A 108 0.24 23.94 -3.67
CA LEU A 108 -0.68 25.03 -3.29
C LEU A 108 -0.99 25.01 -1.81
N LEU A 109 -1.30 23.83 -1.24
CA LEU A 109 -1.55 23.69 0.21
C LEU A 109 -0.32 24.09 1.03
N ALA A 110 0.87 23.60 0.66
CA ALA A 110 2.12 23.97 1.31
C ALA A 110 2.39 25.48 1.26
N HIS A 111 2.09 26.15 0.12
CA HIS A 111 2.22 27.60 -0.01
C HIS A 111 1.24 28.35 0.91
N ARG A 112 -0.02 27.89 1.06
CA ARG A 112 -0.98 28.50 1.99
C ARG A 112 -0.57 28.35 3.45
N LEU A 113 0.13 27.27 3.77
CA LEU A 113 0.68 27.00 5.10
C LEU A 113 2.07 27.62 5.32
N VAL A 114 2.67 28.23 4.29
CA VAL A 114 4.08 28.70 4.29
C VAL A 114 5.02 27.58 4.77
N MET A 115 4.78 26.37 4.27
CA MET A 115 5.45 25.15 4.70
C MET A 115 6.44 24.67 3.63
N PRO A 116 7.73 24.41 3.98
CA PRO A 116 8.64 23.70 3.08
C PRO A 116 8.12 22.29 2.76
N TYR A 117 8.24 21.88 1.49
CA TYR A 117 7.74 20.59 1.02
C TYR A 117 8.78 19.72 0.29
N HIS A 118 10.05 20.12 0.31
CA HIS A 118 11.14 19.34 -0.29
C HIS A 118 11.39 17.99 0.40
N ASP A 119 10.99 17.89 1.67
CA ASP A 119 11.09 16.71 2.55
C ASP A 119 9.76 15.93 2.67
N MET A 120 8.75 16.32 1.90
CA MET A 120 7.43 15.70 1.95
C MET A 120 7.41 14.39 1.15
N HIS A 121 7.09 13.29 1.82
CA HIS A 121 6.78 12.04 1.15
C HIS A 121 5.37 12.09 0.54
N ILE A 122 5.26 11.74 -0.73
CA ILE A 122 4.01 11.90 -1.46
C ILE A 122 3.34 10.55 -1.70
N VAL A 123 2.07 10.49 -1.32
CA VAL A 123 1.20 9.33 -1.53
C VAL A 123 -0.02 9.74 -2.34
N SER A 124 -0.34 8.99 -3.37
CA SER A 124 -1.61 9.16 -4.08
C SER A 124 -2.55 8.01 -3.73
N LEU A 125 -3.67 8.33 -3.11
CA LEU A 125 -4.78 7.42 -2.86
C LEU A 125 -5.86 7.51 -3.94
N THR A 126 -5.73 8.44 -4.90
CA THR A 126 -6.70 8.60 -6.00
C THR A 126 -6.80 7.34 -6.84
N GLY A 127 -7.88 6.58 -6.66
CA GLY A 127 -8.09 5.27 -7.32
C GLY A 127 -7.03 4.23 -6.98
N ARG A 128 -6.41 4.30 -5.80
CA ARG A 128 -5.36 3.38 -5.34
C ARG A 128 -5.64 2.92 -3.92
N PRO A 129 -5.25 1.68 -3.58
CA PRO A 129 -5.42 1.13 -2.24
C PRO A 129 -4.42 1.72 -1.23
N TRP A 130 -4.58 1.39 0.04
CA TRP A 130 -3.82 1.89 1.18
C TRP A 130 -2.31 1.55 1.27
N PRO A 131 -1.75 0.49 0.63
CA PRO A 131 -0.40 -0.02 0.97
C PRO A 131 0.71 1.02 0.99
N GLU A 132 0.75 1.99 0.07
CA GLU A 132 1.77 3.04 0.07
C GLU A 132 1.59 4.03 1.23
N PHE A 133 0.35 4.31 1.62
CA PHE A 133 0.06 5.11 2.81
C PHE A 133 0.44 4.37 4.10
N ASP A 134 0.04 3.10 4.20
CA ASP A 134 0.41 2.24 5.34
C ASP A 134 1.92 2.14 5.50
N LYS A 135 2.64 1.99 4.39
CA LYS A 135 4.10 1.99 4.37
C LYS A 135 4.66 3.30 4.94
N ALA A 136 4.17 4.45 4.49
CA ALA A 136 4.61 5.74 4.99
C ALA A 136 4.36 5.89 6.51
N LEU A 137 3.22 5.39 7.01
CA LEU A 137 2.92 5.36 8.45
C LEU A 137 3.89 4.44 9.22
N ILE A 138 4.13 3.22 8.73
CA ILE A 138 5.06 2.26 9.36
C ILE A 138 6.48 2.82 9.38
N GLU A 139 6.91 3.50 8.32
CA GLU A 139 8.22 4.16 8.23
C GLU A 139 8.34 5.38 9.14
N ARG A 140 7.24 5.80 9.80
CA ARG A 140 7.18 6.98 10.69
C ARG A 140 7.57 8.27 9.95
N THR A 141 7.11 8.38 8.72
CA THR A 141 7.40 9.53 7.84
C THR A 141 6.90 10.83 8.48
N ALA A 142 7.81 11.79 8.66
CA ALA A 142 7.50 13.01 9.39
C ALA A 142 6.51 13.94 8.68
N LYS A 143 6.50 13.94 7.34
CA LYS A 143 5.61 14.77 6.53
C LYS A 143 5.09 13.98 5.35
N ILE A 144 3.77 13.83 5.22
CA ILE A 144 3.12 13.04 4.17
C ILE A 144 2.12 13.94 3.44
N GLY A 145 2.33 14.09 2.13
CA GLY A 145 1.36 14.74 1.24
C GLY A 145 0.49 13.70 0.55
N ILE A 146 -0.83 13.86 0.58
CA ILE A 146 -1.78 12.84 0.14
C ILE A 146 -2.76 13.44 -0.87
N LEU A 147 -2.82 12.81 -2.06
CA LEU A 147 -3.90 13.02 -3.01
C LEU A 147 -5.05 12.07 -2.67
N THR A 148 -6.22 12.64 -2.45
CA THR A 148 -7.42 11.96 -1.99
C THR A 148 -8.37 11.58 -3.13
N ASP A 149 -9.41 10.82 -2.82
CA ASP A 149 -10.56 10.57 -3.68
C ASP A 149 -11.85 10.48 -2.85
N LYS A 150 -12.93 9.96 -3.44
CA LYS A 150 -14.24 9.86 -2.77
C LYS A 150 -14.28 8.81 -1.65
N GLU A 151 -13.43 7.80 -1.72
CA GLU A 151 -13.33 6.73 -0.71
C GLU A 151 -12.27 7.08 0.34
N HIS A 152 -11.11 7.54 -0.13
CA HIS A 152 -9.99 7.94 0.72
C HIS A 152 -10.10 9.43 1.08
N THR A 153 -11.16 9.77 1.82
CA THR A 153 -11.41 11.13 2.30
C THR A 153 -10.46 11.49 3.45
N PRO A 154 -10.29 12.80 3.77
CA PRO A 154 -9.51 13.19 4.96
C PRO A 154 -10.00 12.50 6.25
N ALA A 155 -11.33 12.32 6.40
CA ALA A 155 -11.92 11.61 7.53
C ALA A 155 -11.54 10.12 7.56
N ALA A 156 -11.59 9.43 6.41
CA ALA A 156 -11.19 8.02 6.31
C ALA A 156 -9.69 7.82 6.59
N ILE A 157 -8.84 8.76 6.13
CA ILE A 157 -7.41 8.78 6.43
C ILE A 157 -7.19 8.94 7.93
N ALA A 158 -7.85 9.90 8.58
CA ALA A 158 -7.76 10.13 10.03
C ALA A 158 -8.22 8.90 10.83
N GLN A 159 -9.34 8.28 10.45
CA GLN A 159 -9.85 7.07 11.09
C GLN A 159 -8.84 5.93 11.02
N ARG A 160 -8.29 5.67 9.82
CA ARG A 160 -7.25 4.64 9.66
C ARG A 160 -6.03 4.90 10.53
N MET A 161 -5.59 6.13 10.63
CA MET A 161 -4.44 6.50 11.48
C MET A 161 -4.73 6.22 12.95
N ILE A 162 -5.90 6.62 13.45
CA ILE A 162 -6.30 6.39 14.84
C ILE A 162 -6.45 4.89 15.13
N ASP A 163 -7.05 4.13 14.21
CA ASP A 163 -7.21 2.69 14.37
C ASP A 163 -5.89 1.96 14.60
N TYR A 164 -4.79 2.47 14.03
CA TYR A 164 -3.45 1.91 14.21
C TYR A 164 -2.55 2.73 15.16
N GLY A 165 -3.16 3.62 15.96
CA GLY A 165 -2.48 4.37 17.01
C GLY A 165 -1.51 5.43 16.50
N TYR A 166 -1.71 5.97 15.31
CA TYR A 166 -0.93 7.08 14.75
C TYR A 166 -1.57 8.42 15.08
N THR A 167 -1.71 8.72 16.38
CA THR A 167 -2.35 9.95 16.88
C THR A 167 -1.41 11.15 16.96
N ASN A 168 -0.14 10.97 16.62
CA ASN A 168 0.92 11.96 16.72
C ASN A 168 1.13 12.77 15.44
N TYR A 169 0.07 13.04 14.70
CA TYR A 169 0.09 13.86 13.48
C TYR A 169 -0.97 14.94 13.52
N GLN A 170 -0.59 16.12 13.06
CA GLN A 170 -1.52 17.19 12.70
C GLN A 170 -1.94 17.05 11.24
N MET A 171 -3.22 17.24 10.94
CA MET A 171 -3.77 17.17 9.59
C MET A 171 -4.08 18.56 9.04
N HIS A 172 -3.55 18.86 7.87
CA HIS A 172 -3.87 20.04 7.08
C HIS A 172 -4.64 19.61 5.84
N VAL A 173 -5.84 20.16 5.65
CA VAL A 173 -6.70 19.85 4.51
C VAL A 173 -6.87 21.10 3.66
N GLY A 174 -6.60 20.98 2.36
CA GLY A 174 -6.88 22.00 1.36
C GLY A 174 -8.03 21.56 0.46
N GLU A 175 -9.08 22.37 0.41
CA GLU A 175 -10.28 22.17 -0.41
C GLU A 175 -10.32 23.24 -1.50
N HIS A 176 -10.64 22.87 -2.75
CA HIS A 176 -10.77 23.80 -3.90
C HIS A 176 -9.59 24.76 -4.08
N LEU A 177 -8.38 24.31 -3.85
CA LEU A 177 -7.18 25.15 -3.89
C LEU A 177 -7.00 25.85 -5.26
N GLY A 178 -6.84 27.17 -5.21
CA GLY A 178 -6.78 28.03 -6.38
C GLY A 178 -8.12 28.63 -6.79
N ASN A 179 -9.24 28.22 -6.20
CA ASN A 179 -10.54 28.83 -6.42
C ASN A 179 -10.78 29.95 -5.40
N PRO A 180 -10.85 31.24 -5.81
CA PRO A 180 -10.91 32.35 -4.89
C PRO A 180 -12.17 32.39 -4.02
N GLU A 181 -13.28 31.74 -4.45
CA GLU A 181 -14.54 31.71 -3.75
C GLU A 181 -14.71 30.48 -2.84
N LEU A 182 -14.16 29.34 -3.25
CA LEU A 182 -14.39 28.06 -2.61
C LEU A 182 -13.16 27.53 -1.84
N GLU A 183 -11.98 28.14 -2.05
CA GLU A 183 -10.75 27.71 -1.41
C GLU A 183 -10.89 27.76 0.11
N LYS A 184 -10.57 26.63 0.74
CA LYS A 184 -10.53 26.53 2.19
C LYS A 184 -9.35 25.71 2.63
N VAL A 185 -8.62 26.21 3.62
CA VAL A 185 -7.51 25.51 4.28
C VAL A 185 -7.87 25.34 5.76
N THR A 186 -7.84 24.11 6.22
CA THR A 186 -8.19 23.77 7.61
C THR A 186 -7.07 22.95 8.23
N THR A 187 -6.62 23.35 9.41
CA THR A 187 -5.69 22.59 10.26
C THR A 187 -6.47 22.02 11.45
N LEU A 188 -6.33 20.75 11.73
CA LEU A 188 -7.14 20.05 12.75
C LEU A 188 -6.40 18.81 13.29
N SER A 189 -6.87 18.31 14.41
CA SER A 189 -6.47 17.00 14.93
C SER A 189 -7.12 15.88 14.10
N LEU A 190 -6.63 14.66 14.26
CA LEU A 190 -7.23 13.49 13.57
C LEU A 190 -8.64 13.22 14.10
N GLU A 191 -8.88 13.40 15.40
CA GLU A 191 -10.18 13.21 16.05
C GLU A 191 -11.21 14.21 15.53
N GLU A 192 -10.80 15.47 15.31
CA GLU A 192 -11.65 16.47 14.69
C GLU A 192 -11.96 16.14 13.22
N ALA A 193 -10.99 15.56 12.49
CA ALA A 193 -11.13 15.24 11.08
C ALA A 193 -12.17 14.15 10.83
N ILE A 194 -12.26 13.14 11.70
CA ILE A 194 -13.23 12.03 11.57
C ILE A 194 -14.68 12.56 11.52
N SER A 195 -14.99 13.59 12.30
CA SER A 195 -16.35 14.10 12.43
C SER A 195 -16.71 15.13 11.35
N LYS A 196 -15.78 15.50 10.46
CA LYS A 196 -15.98 16.53 9.45
C LYS A 196 -16.20 15.95 8.05
N THR A 197 -17.01 16.66 7.28
CA THR A 197 -17.16 16.45 5.85
C THR A 197 -16.33 17.49 5.10
N PHE A 198 -15.62 17.04 4.08
CA PHE A 198 -14.77 17.85 3.23
C PHE A 198 -15.29 17.84 1.79
N THR A 199 -15.24 19.00 1.14
CA THR A 199 -15.66 19.13 -0.26
C THR A 199 -14.54 18.70 -1.21
N HIS A 200 -14.91 18.29 -2.42
CA HIS A 200 -13.96 17.92 -3.46
C HIS A 200 -13.85 19.03 -4.52
N PRO A 201 -12.64 19.20 -5.11
CA PRO A 201 -11.39 18.46 -4.89
C PRO A 201 -10.69 18.88 -3.58
N ASN A 202 -10.05 17.91 -2.93
CA ASN A 202 -9.25 18.20 -1.74
C ASN A 202 -7.93 17.41 -1.73
N CYS A 203 -7.00 17.80 -0.87
CA CYS A 203 -5.76 17.09 -0.57
C CYS A 203 -5.38 17.29 0.89
N VAL A 204 -4.46 16.45 1.38
CA VAL A 204 -4.05 16.43 2.78
C VAL A 204 -2.53 16.54 2.89
N ILE A 205 -2.05 17.32 3.87
CA ILE A 205 -0.67 17.22 4.38
C ILE A 205 -0.76 16.80 5.85
N LEU A 206 -0.08 15.70 6.18
CA LEU A 206 0.11 15.25 7.55
C LEU A 206 1.50 15.66 8.02
N VAL A 207 1.58 16.24 9.21
CA VAL A 207 2.84 16.61 9.84
C VAL A 207 2.93 15.94 11.20
N CYS A 208 4.02 15.22 11.42
CA CYS A 208 4.29 14.53 12.68
C CYS A 208 4.67 15.52 13.78
N ASP A 209 3.94 15.53 14.90
CA ASP A 209 4.21 16.40 16.05
C ASP A 209 5.27 15.80 16.96
N SER A 210 5.35 14.47 17.03
CA SER A 210 6.31 13.75 17.88
C SER A 210 6.69 12.40 17.26
N CYS A 211 7.96 11.99 17.45
CA CYS A 211 8.45 10.73 16.88
C CYS A 211 7.88 9.53 17.65
N ARG A 212 7.07 8.69 16.98
CA ARG A 212 6.67 7.37 17.49
C ARG A 212 7.76 6.36 17.14
N HIS A 213 8.30 5.66 18.13
CA HIS A 213 9.29 4.61 17.88
C HIS A 213 8.69 3.45 17.08
N ARG A 214 9.40 2.97 16.06
CA ARG A 214 9.09 1.72 15.36
C ARG A 214 9.78 0.58 16.11
N PRO A 215 9.03 -0.36 16.74
CA PRO A 215 9.65 -1.41 17.54
C PRO A 215 10.38 -2.42 16.64
N PHE A 216 11.46 -3.01 17.19
CA PHE A 216 12.21 -4.12 16.61
C PHE A 216 12.51 -5.12 17.72
N GLY A 217 12.18 -6.38 17.50
CA GLY A 217 12.30 -7.41 18.54
C GLY A 217 11.27 -7.17 19.65
N ILE A 218 9.99 -7.13 19.32
CA ILE A 218 8.90 -6.86 20.27
C ILE A 218 8.90 -7.95 21.36
N PRO A 219 8.94 -7.59 22.67
CA PRO A 219 8.84 -8.56 23.76
C PRO A 219 7.57 -9.40 23.67
N ASP A 220 7.68 -10.70 23.95
CA ASP A 220 6.53 -11.62 23.88
C ASP A 220 5.40 -11.20 24.83
N ALA A 221 5.74 -10.63 25.99
CA ALA A 221 4.78 -10.15 26.99
C ALA A 221 3.95 -8.95 26.53
N ASP A 222 4.38 -8.26 25.46
CA ASP A 222 3.66 -7.11 24.93
C ASP A 222 2.54 -7.50 23.97
N PHE A 223 2.48 -8.77 23.53
CA PHE A 223 1.41 -9.27 22.69
C PHE A 223 0.19 -9.70 23.48
N ALA A 224 -1.01 -9.42 22.96
CA ALA A 224 -2.22 -10.12 23.36
C ALA A 224 -2.10 -11.60 22.93
N LEU A 225 -2.44 -12.51 23.85
CA LEU A 225 -2.25 -13.95 23.68
C LEU A 225 -3.59 -14.67 23.61
N LEU A 226 -3.65 -15.79 22.88
CA LEU A 226 -4.82 -16.67 22.88
C LEU A 226 -4.98 -17.33 24.25
N ASP A 227 -6.05 -17.00 24.99
CA ASP A 227 -6.36 -17.48 26.34
C ASP A 227 -5.17 -17.37 27.33
N GLY A 228 -4.31 -16.36 27.17
CA GLY A 228 -3.11 -16.19 27.99
C GLY A 228 -2.02 -17.26 27.78
N ARG A 229 -2.09 -18.04 26.69
CA ARG A 229 -1.17 -19.16 26.43
C ARG A 229 0.18 -18.68 25.93
N GLU A 230 1.12 -18.39 26.82
CA GLU A 230 2.49 -17.94 26.51
C GLU A 230 3.30 -18.90 25.61
N LYS A 231 2.90 -20.18 25.52
CA LYS A 231 3.57 -21.19 24.71
C LYS A 231 3.13 -21.17 23.23
N MET A 232 2.11 -20.40 22.90
CA MET A 232 1.54 -20.35 21.54
C MET A 232 2.03 -19.14 20.74
N ILE A 233 3.01 -18.41 21.23
CA ILE A 233 3.68 -17.32 20.50
C ILE A 233 5.10 -17.76 20.10
N THR A 234 5.51 -17.45 18.87
CA THR A 234 6.89 -17.60 18.45
C THR A 234 7.77 -16.64 19.25
N LYS A 235 8.67 -17.17 20.08
CA LYS A 235 9.53 -16.40 20.96
C LYS A 235 10.39 -15.40 20.21
N MET A 236 10.58 -14.21 20.77
CA MET A 236 11.22 -13.07 20.07
C MET A 236 12.54 -13.42 19.37
N PRO A 237 13.53 -14.09 19.97
CA PRO A 237 14.77 -14.44 19.25
C PRO A 237 14.52 -15.40 18.10
N ILE A 238 13.61 -16.36 18.25
CA ILE A 238 13.24 -17.30 17.18
C ILE A 238 12.50 -16.56 16.06
N ARG A 239 11.58 -15.67 16.41
CA ARG A 239 10.85 -14.83 15.47
C ARG A 239 11.78 -14.04 14.56
N LEU A 240 12.77 -13.35 15.14
CA LEU A 240 13.74 -12.57 14.37
C LEU A 240 14.60 -13.42 13.43
N LEU A 241 15.04 -14.60 13.89
CA LEU A 241 15.79 -15.54 13.06
C LEU A 241 14.91 -16.18 11.97
N THR A 242 13.63 -16.38 12.25
CA THR A 242 12.65 -16.83 11.24
C THR A 242 12.52 -15.77 10.12
N LEU A 243 12.40 -14.49 10.46
CA LEU A 243 12.37 -13.41 9.46
C LEU A 243 13.66 -13.36 8.64
N GLN A 244 14.81 -13.58 9.26
CA GLN A 244 16.09 -13.66 8.55
C GLN A 244 16.12 -14.87 7.60
N ALA A 245 15.63 -16.04 8.02
CA ALA A 245 15.57 -17.23 7.17
C ALA A 245 14.64 -17.06 5.95
N LEU A 246 13.56 -16.29 6.09
CA LEU A 246 12.63 -15.92 5.02
C LEU A 246 13.24 -14.94 3.99
N ASP A 247 14.33 -14.23 4.33
CA ASP A 247 15.00 -13.22 3.48
C ASP A 247 14.04 -12.11 3.00
N LEU A 248 13.19 -11.60 3.90
CA LEU A 248 12.05 -10.73 3.58
C LEU A 248 12.43 -9.41 2.90
N SER A 249 13.67 -8.94 3.04
CA SER A 249 14.15 -7.75 2.34
C SER A 249 14.09 -7.85 0.81
N LYS A 250 14.11 -9.08 0.27
CA LYS A 250 14.08 -9.39 -1.17
C LYS A 250 12.70 -9.89 -1.65
N ARG A 251 11.74 -10.02 -0.73
CA ARG A 251 10.41 -10.58 -0.99
C ARG A 251 9.38 -9.49 -1.25
N ARG A 252 8.24 -9.88 -1.82
CA ARG A 252 7.11 -8.99 -2.08
C ARG A 252 5.84 -9.45 -1.38
N VAL A 253 5.61 -10.77 -1.32
CA VAL A 253 4.40 -11.37 -0.76
C VAL A 253 4.79 -12.39 0.29
N PHE A 254 4.38 -12.15 1.51
CA PHE A 254 4.62 -13.02 2.65
C PHE A 254 3.30 -13.64 3.13
N TRP A 255 3.28 -14.96 3.29
CA TRP A 255 2.18 -15.70 3.89
C TRP A 255 2.59 -16.28 5.24
N ASP A 256 1.76 -16.08 6.27
CA ASP A 256 1.89 -16.69 7.60
C ASP A 256 0.74 -17.68 7.82
N ILE A 257 1.04 -18.99 7.82
CA ILE A 257 0.06 -20.06 7.97
C ILE A 257 0.10 -20.58 9.41
N GLY A 258 -1.02 -20.42 10.11
CA GLY A 258 -1.11 -20.70 11.56
C GLY A 258 -0.55 -19.55 12.39
N PHE A 259 -0.95 -18.31 12.09
CA PHE A 259 -0.40 -17.08 12.67
C PHE A 259 -0.67 -16.93 14.18
N CYS A 260 -1.74 -17.51 14.75
CA CYS A 260 -2.16 -17.44 16.14
C CYS A 260 -2.27 -16.01 16.69
N THR A 261 -1.17 -15.44 17.22
CA THR A 261 -1.11 -14.04 17.74
C THR A 261 -0.75 -13.01 16.67
N GLY A 262 -0.36 -13.43 15.48
CA GLY A 262 0.18 -12.58 14.42
C GLY A 262 1.58 -12.03 14.71
N SER A 263 2.30 -12.58 15.68
CA SER A 263 3.57 -12.00 16.12
C SER A 263 4.64 -11.99 15.04
N VAL A 264 4.69 -13.03 14.18
CA VAL A 264 5.64 -13.10 13.05
C VAL A 264 5.25 -12.11 11.97
N SER A 265 3.99 -12.08 11.58
CA SER A 265 3.46 -11.16 10.56
C SER A 265 3.58 -9.69 10.97
N ILE A 266 3.29 -9.35 12.21
CA ILE A 266 3.41 -7.99 12.74
C ILE A 266 4.88 -7.54 12.73
N GLU A 267 5.79 -8.38 13.22
CA GLU A 267 7.23 -8.07 13.17
C GLU A 267 7.70 -7.94 11.72
N ALA A 268 7.29 -8.85 10.82
CA ALA A 268 7.60 -8.80 9.40
C ALA A 268 7.08 -7.49 8.76
N ARG A 269 5.82 -7.15 9.00
CA ARG A 269 5.18 -5.95 8.45
C ARG A 269 5.86 -4.66 8.92
N LEU A 270 6.24 -4.60 10.19
CA LEU A 270 6.96 -3.44 10.75
C LEU A 270 8.36 -3.30 10.19
N GLN A 271 9.11 -4.40 9.99
CA GLN A 271 10.48 -4.32 9.50
C GLN A 271 10.58 -4.20 7.98
N PHE A 272 9.61 -4.76 7.25
CA PHE A 272 9.56 -4.80 5.80
C PHE A 272 8.23 -4.24 5.27
N PRO A 273 8.00 -2.93 5.39
CA PRO A 273 6.69 -2.31 5.09
C PRO A 273 6.31 -2.34 3.60
N HIS A 274 7.18 -2.79 2.72
CA HIS A 274 6.89 -3.04 1.31
C HIS A 274 6.17 -4.36 1.03
N LEU A 275 6.11 -5.27 2.03
CA LEU A 275 5.48 -6.58 1.86
C LEU A 275 3.95 -6.48 1.77
N GLN A 276 3.35 -7.29 0.91
CA GLN A 276 1.97 -7.72 1.05
C GLN A 276 1.95 -8.93 1.98
N VAL A 277 1.18 -8.86 3.05
CA VAL A 277 1.11 -9.91 4.08
C VAL A 277 -0.28 -10.53 4.06
N CYS A 278 -0.35 -11.85 3.90
CA CYS A 278 -1.58 -12.64 4.00
C CYS A 278 -1.43 -13.68 5.10
N ASP A 279 -2.32 -13.65 6.04
CA ASP A 279 -2.30 -14.45 7.26
C ASP A 279 -3.46 -15.44 7.28
N PHE A 280 -3.18 -16.70 7.63
CA PHE A 280 -4.16 -17.78 7.65
C PHE A 280 -4.21 -18.45 9.03
N GLU A 281 -5.40 -18.60 9.57
CA GLU A 281 -5.59 -19.26 10.86
C GLU A 281 -6.95 -19.95 10.93
N ILE A 282 -6.98 -21.18 11.43
CA ILE A 282 -8.21 -21.96 11.53
C ILE A 282 -9.10 -21.51 12.70
N ARG A 283 -8.52 -20.92 13.74
CA ARG A 283 -9.22 -20.53 14.97
C ARG A 283 -9.78 -19.12 14.83
N PRO A 284 -11.10 -18.93 14.87
CA PRO A 284 -11.73 -17.63 14.70
C PRO A 284 -11.36 -16.61 15.80
N GLU A 285 -11.04 -17.06 17.01
CA GLU A 285 -10.64 -16.19 18.11
C GLU A 285 -9.34 -15.42 17.84
N CYS A 286 -8.48 -15.96 16.97
CA CYS A 286 -7.21 -15.35 16.62
C CYS A 286 -7.35 -14.08 15.76
N GLU A 287 -8.49 -13.88 15.08
CA GLU A 287 -8.76 -12.67 14.29
C GLU A 287 -8.75 -11.41 15.17
N ALA A 288 -9.48 -11.43 16.28
CA ALA A 288 -9.51 -10.29 17.20
C ALA A 288 -8.13 -10.02 17.82
N ILE A 289 -7.37 -11.08 18.11
CA ILE A 289 -6.04 -11.01 18.73
C ILE A 289 -5.03 -10.34 17.77
N ILE A 290 -4.97 -10.80 16.53
CA ILE A 290 -4.03 -10.19 15.57
C ILE A 290 -4.42 -8.74 15.24
N GLN A 291 -5.71 -8.42 15.17
CA GLN A 291 -6.17 -7.04 14.96
C GLN A 291 -5.79 -6.15 16.14
N GLU A 292 -5.96 -6.60 17.38
CA GLU A 292 -5.53 -5.88 18.59
C GLU A 292 -4.01 -5.63 18.55
N ASN A 293 -3.23 -6.67 18.31
CA ASN A 293 -1.78 -6.57 18.23
C ASN A 293 -1.32 -5.65 17.08
N ALA A 294 -1.90 -5.78 15.89
CA ALA A 294 -1.57 -4.93 14.75
C ALA A 294 -1.86 -3.45 15.03
N ARG A 295 -2.98 -3.13 15.68
CA ARG A 295 -3.33 -1.78 16.11
C ARG A 295 -2.37 -1.25 17.17
N LYS A 296 -2.08 -2.06 18.19
CA LYS A 296 -1.15 -1.71 19.28
C LYS A 296 0.24 -1.32 18.75
N PHE A 297 0.79 -2.09 17.83
CA PHE A 297 2.14 -1.87 17.32
C PHE A 297 2.18 -0.96 16.08
N GLY A 298 1.04 -0.65 15.48
CA GLY A 298 0.93 0.18 14.29
C GLY A 298 1.41 -0.55 13.03
N ALA A 299 0.87 -1.74 12.80
CA ALA A 299 1.15 -2.59 11.63
C ALA A 299 -0.09 -2.75 10.73
N PRO A 300 -0.51 -1.70 9.98
CA PRO A 300 -1.64 -1.80 9.07
C PRO A 300 -1.34 -2.65 7.84
N GLY A 301 -2.38 -3.15 7.18
CA GLY A 301 -2.28 -3.80 5.87
C GLY A 301 -1.87 -5.27 5.94
N ILE A 302 -2.30 -6.00 6.96
CA ILE A 302 -2.25 -7.47 7.03
C ILE A 302 -3.62 -7.98 6.57
N ASP A 303 -3.64 -8.85 5.56
CA ASP A 303 -4.84 -9.49 5.02
C ASP A 303 -5.08 -10.81 5.77
N ILE A 304 -6.20 -10.90 6.51
CA ILE A 304 -6.47 -11.97 7.46
C ILE A 304 -7.53 -12.90 6.89
N HIS A 305 -7.23 -14.19 6.82
CA HIS A 305 -8.10 -15.26 6.35
C HIS A 305 -8.34 -16.28 7.46
N ILE A 306 -9.57 -16.32 8.00
CA ILE A 306 -9.97 -17.25 9.02
C ILE A 306 -10.67 -18.46 8.40
N GLY A 307 -10.18 -19.65 8.73
CA GLY A 307 -10.69 -20.93 8.22
C GLY A 307 -9.58 -21.95 8.01
N ASP A 308 -9.96 -23.15 7.56
CA ASP A 308 -8.98 -24.17 7.20
C ASP A 308 -8.22 -23.72 5.93
N PHE A 309 -6.90 -23.58 6.04
CA PHE A 309 -6.06 -23.23 4.91
C PHE A 309 -6.22 -24.18 3.71
N LEU A 310 -6.43 -25.47 3.99
CA LEU A 310 -6.60 -26.47 2.92
C LEU A 310 -7.89 -26.25 2.12
N GLU A 311 -8.93 -25.72 2.73
CA GLU A 311 -10.21 -25.39 2.09
C GLU A 311 -10.26 -23.96 1.51
N THR A 312 -9.33 -23.08 1.89
CA THR A 312 -9.31 -21.68 1.44
C THR A 312 -9.00 -21.60 -0.07
N ASP A 313 -9.78 -20.83 -0.82
CA ASP A 313 -9.45 -20.51 -2.22
C ASP A 313 -8.31 -19.49 -2.26
N ILE A 314 -7.14 -19.93 -2.71
CA ILE A 314 -5.93 -19.13 -2.81
C ILE A 314 -5.69 -18.59 -4.23
N SER A 315 -6.59 -18.85 -5.19
CA SER A 315 -6.38 -18.53 -6.61
C SER A 315 -6.37 -17.04 -6.91
N ALA A 316 -7.12 -16.25 -6.12
CA ALA A 316 -7.22 -14.80 -6.25
C ALA A 316 -6.20 -14.04 -5.37
N LEU A 317 -5.47 -14.74 -4.50
CA LEU A 317 -4.51 -14.13 -3.59
C LEU A 317 -3.18 -13.80 -4.29
N PRO A 318 -2.45 -12.78 -3.80
CA PRO A 318 -1.11 -12.50 -4.30
C PRO A 318 -0.20 -13.72 -4.14
N ARG A 319 0.48 -14.09 -5.21
CA ARG A 319 1.37 -15.26 -5.25
C ARG A 319 2.55 -15.09 -4.28
N PRO A 320 2.74 -15.97 -3.27
CA PRO A 320 3.76 -15.80 -2.25
C PRO A 320 5.17 -16.08 -2.80
N ASP A 321 6.13 -15.32 -2.32
CA ASP A 321 7.56 -15.60 -2.48
C ASP A 321 8.27 -15.87 -1.14
N ALA A 322 7.56 -15.72 -0.02
CA ALA A 322 7.96 -16.16 1.31
C ALA A 322 6.75 -16.74 2.05
N VAL A 323 6.90 -17.93 2.64
CA VAL A 323 5.85 -18.59 3.43
C VAL A 323 6.41 -19.06 4.75
N PHE A 324 5.77 -18.70 5.84
CA PHE A 324 6.03 -19.25 7.16
C PHE A 324 4.90 -20.20 7.56
N ILE A 325 5.23 -21.37 8.08
CA ILE A 325 4.27 -22.32 8.64
C ILE A 325 4.49 -22.35 10.14
N GLY A 326 3.66 -21.60 10.88
CA GLY A 326 3.68 -21.50 12.35
C GLY A 326 2.93 -22.62 13.03
N GLY A 327 1.89 -23.17 12.36
CA GLY A 327 1.09 -24.29 12.83
C GLY A 327 0.51 -25.08 11.67
N HIS A 328 0.54 -26.42 11.74
CA HIS A 328 0.10 -27.29 10.64
C HIS A 328 -0.99 -28.31 11.01
N GLY A 329 -1.36 -28.41 12.30
CA GLY A 329 -2.46 -29.30 12.74
C GLY A 329 -2.32 -30.78 12.36
N GLY A 330 -1.12 -31.25 12.02
CA GLY A 330 -0.87 -32.60 11.51
C GLY A 330 -0.85 -32.71 9.97
N HIS A 331 -1.20 -31.65 9.23
CA HIS A 331 -1.36 -31.61 7.77
C HIS A 331 -0.20 -30.90 7.06
N LEU A 332 1.04 -31.04 7.57
CA LEU A 332 2.20 -30.30 7.04
C LEU A 332 2.41 -30.53 5.55
N LYS A 333 2.36 -31.80 5.12
CA LYS A 333 2.59 -32.17 3.73
C LYS A 333 1.54 -31.60 2.78
N GLU A 334 0.27 -31.69 3.15
CA GLU A 334 -0.85 -31.16 2.38
C GLU A 334 -0.76 -29.64 2.24
N ILE A 335 -0.41 -28.95 3.33
CA ILE A 335 -0.17 -27.50 3.34
C ILE A 335 0.98 -27.14 2.40
N MET A 336 2.13 -27.82 2.52
CA MET A 336 3.29 -27.58 1.66
C MET A 336 3.00 -27.91 0.19
N ALA A 337 2.22 -28.95 -0.09
CA ALA A 337 1.78 -29.30 -1.44
C ALA A 337 0.93 -28.20 -2.05
N LYS A 338 -0.05 -27.66 -1.28
CA LYS A 338 -0.90 -26.56 -1.73
C LYS A 338 -0.10 -25.29 -1.94
N VAL A 339 0.79 -24.91 -1.02
CA VAL A 339 1.68 -23.76 -1.16
C VAL A 339 2.55 -23.88 -2.41
N LYS A 340 3.11 -25.06 -2.68
CA LYS A 340 3.97 -25.30 -3.85
C LYS A 340 3.28 -24.94 -5.17
N THR A 341 1.96 -25.13 -5.28
CA THR A 341 1.21 -24.83 -6.52
C THR A 341 1.24 -23.35 -6.89
N VAL A 342 1.43 -22.48 -5.90
CA VAL A 342 1.39 -21.00 -6.05
C VAL A 342 2.69 -20.31 -5.64
N LEU A 343 3.66 -21.02 -5.07
CA LEU A 343 4.94 -20.44 -4.65
C LEU A 343 5.68 -19.85 -5.84
N ALA A 344 6.20 -18.64 -5.71
CA ALA A 344 7.00 -17.99 -6.75
C ALA A 344 8.30 -18.77 -7.01
N GLU A 345 8.87 -18.63 -8.21
CA GLU A 345 10.03 -19.40 -8.68
C GLU A 345 11.24 -19.38 -7.72
N ASN A 346 11.52 -18.23 -7.12
CA ASN A 346 12.58 -18.08 -6.12
C ASN A 346 12.04 -18.04 -4.67
N GLY A 347 10.83 -18.54 -4.47
CA GLY A 347 10.17 -18.53 -3.18
C GLY A 347 10.77 -19.51 -2.18
N CYS A 348 10.49 -19.28 -0.90
CA CYS A 348 10.90 -20.17 0.17
C CYS A 348 9.75 -20.45 1.14
N ILE A 349 9.81 -21.62 1.76
CA ILE A 349 8.98 -22.04 2.88
C ILE A 349 9.88 -22.18 4.10
N VAL A 350 9.44 -21.66 5.24
CA VAL A 350 10.15 -21.75 6.52
C VAL A 350 9.21 -22.29 7.60
N MET A 351 9.71 -23.15 8.46
CA MET A 351 9.00 -23.68 9.64
C MET A 351 9.94 -23.74 10.84
N ASN A 352 9.41 -23.52 12.03
CA ASN A 352 10.12 -23.74 13.28
C ASN A 352 9.76 -25.11 13.83
N SER A 353 10.76 -25.99 13.96
CA SER A 353 10.60 -27.33 14.56
C SER A 353 11.15 -27.35 15.97
N VAL A 354 10.35 -27.81 16.93
CA VAL A 354 10.76 -28.02 18.32
C VAL A 354 10.96 -29.51 18.58
N LYS A 355 12.17 -29.90 18.97
CA LYS A 355 12.44 -31.27 19.39
C LYS A 355 12.01 -31.44 20.84
N ALA A 356 10.81 -31.99 21.05
CA ALA A 356 10.35 -32.35 22.40
C ALA A 356 10.44 -33.88 22.61
N PRO A 357 11.07 -34.34 23.70
CA PRO A 357 11.33 -35.78 23.94
C PRO A 357 10.06 -36.67 24.09
N LEU A 358 8.90 -36.06 24.26
CA LEU A 358 7.63 -36.74 24.48
C LEU A 358 6.63 -36.68 23.33
N VAL A 359 7.02 -36.07 22.19
CA VAL A 359 6.14 -36.00 21.02
C VAL A 359 6.40 -37.18 20.10
N LYS A 360 5.36 -37.98 19.82
CA LYS A 360 5.43 -39.21 19.03
C LYS A 360 5.87 -39.01 17.58
N THR A 361 5.73 -37.82 17.05
CA THR A 361 6.11 -37.48 15.67
C THR A 361 7.02 -36.24 15.68
N ASP A 362 8.28 -36.43 15.26
CA ASP A 362 9.24 -35.33 15.14
C ASP A 362 8.83 -34.43 13.96
N SER A 363 8.53 -33.17 14.23
CA SER A 363 8.18 -32.19 13.18
C SER A 363 9.27 -32.04 12.13
N HIS A 364 10.53 -32.29 12.48
CA HIS A 364 11.65 -32.29 11.54
C HIS A 364 11.53 -33.48 10.58
N GLN A 365 11.21 -34.67 11.08
CA GLN A 365 10.99 -35.84 10.22
C GLN A 365 9.83 -35.61 9.23
N LEU A 366 8.71 -35.06 9.70
CA LEU A 366 7.58 -34.73 8.82
C LEU A 366 7.98 -33.71 7.72
N TRP A 367 8.84 -32.76 8.07
CA TRP A 367 9.38 -31.80 7.12
C TRP A 367 10.26 -32.48 6.07
N ASP A 368 11.20 -33.36 6.49
CA ASP A 368 12.08 -34.08 5.59
C ASP A 368 11.30 -34.95 4.61
N GLU A 369 10.32 -35.71 5.11
CA GLU A 369 9.41 -36.53 4.29
C GLU A 369 8.64 -35.68 3.27
N ALA A 370 8.05 -34.57 3.71
CA ALA A 370 7.31 -33.66 2.84
C ALA A 370 8.22 -33.03 1.77
N CYS A 371 9.41 -32.58 2.13
CA CYS A 371 10.35 -32.01 1.17
C CYS A 371 10.81 -33.04 0.13
N GLN A 372 11.09 -34.27 0.55
CA GLN A 372 11.48 -35.36 -0.36
C GLN A 372 10.35 -35.69 -1.35
N GLU A 373 9.14 -35.91 -0.85
CA GLU A 373 8.00 -36.27 -1.70
C GLU A 373 7.57 -35.13 -2.64
N LEU A 374 7.67 -33.89 -2.18
CA LEU A 374 7.34 -32.73 -2.98
C LEU A 374 8.51 -32.22 -3.85
N ASN A 375 9.67 -32.91 -3.82
CA ASN A 375 10.86 -32.49 -4.55
C ASN A 375 11.22 -31.01 -4.28
N LEU A 376 11.35 -30.66 -3.00
CA LEU A 376 11.79 -29.34 -2.54
C LEU A 376 13.25 -29.42 -2.07
N ARG A 377 14.02 -28.37 -2.42
CA ARG A 377 15.42 -28.27 -1.96
C ARG A 377 15.47 -27.72 -0.55
N GLN A 378 16.05 -28.47 0.37
CA GLN A 378 16.26 -28.04 1.74
C GLN A 378 17.57 -27.27 1.92
N ALA A 379 17.53 -26.24 2.76
CA ALA A 379 18.73 -25.60 3.30
C ALA A 379 19.15 -26.28 4.61
N PRO A 380 20.44 -26.20 4.99
CA PRO A 380 20.87 -26.64 6.31
C PRO A 380 20.07 -25.97 7.44
N PRO A 381 19.57 -26.73 8.43
CA PRO A 381 18.76 -26.15 9.51
C PRO A 381 19.61 -25.26 10.43
N THR A 382 19.01 -24.15 10.89
CA THR A 382 19.61 -23.31 11.94
C THR A 382 19.13 -23.79 13.29
N LYS A 383 20.04 -24.29 14.12
CA LYS A 383 19.74 -24.77 15.49
C LYS A 383 19.95 -23.66 16.51
N ILE A 384 18.97 -23.51 17.40
CA ILE A 384 18.98 -22.51 18.46
C ILE A 384 18.60 -23.15 19.79
N ILE A 385 19.33 -22.84 20.83
CA ILE A 385 19.04 -23.23 22.21
C ILE A 385 18.83 -21.93 23.00
N LEU A 386 17.64 -21.76 23.53
CA LEU A 386 17.29 -20.62 24.39
C LEU A 386 17.21 -21.12 25.84
N ASN A 387 18.20 -20.76 26.65
CA ASN A 387 18.31 -21.16 28.07
C ASN A 387 18.21 -22.68 28.23
N ASP A 388 17.43 -23.15 29.19
CA ASP A 388 17.20 -24.58 29.47
C ASP A 388 16.08 -25.19 28.61
N ASN A 389 15.63 -24.52 27.57
CA ASN A 389 14.58 -25.02 26.69
C ASN A 389 15.14 -26.03 25.67
N HIS A 390 14.24 -26.84 25.11
CA HIS A 390 14.59 -27.75 24.02
C HIS A 390 15.10 -26.99 22.81
N PRO A 391 16.04 -27.59 22.05
CA PRO A 391 16.54 -27.00 20.81
C PRO A 391 15.38 -26.75 19.84
N ILE A 392 15.42 -25.59 19.20
CA ILE A 392 14.50 -25.21 18.12
C ILE A 392 15.32 -25.20 16.83
N GLU A 393 14.80 -25.78 15.79
CA GLU A 393 15.40 -25.76 14.47
C GLU A 393 14.54 -24.93 13.53
N ILE A 394 15.16 -23.99 12.84
CA ILE A 394 14.53 -23.23 11.76
C ILE A 394 14.85 -23.96 10.46
N LEU A 395 13.81 -24.44 9.82
CA LEU A 395 13.87 -25.26 8.61
C LEU A 395 13.45 -24.39 7.41
N LYS A 396 14.18 -24.55 6.30
CA LYS A 396 13.92 -23.79 5.07
C LYS A 396 13.95 -24.70 3.86
N ALA A 397 12.98 -24.54 2.97
CA ALA A 397 12.94 -25.19 1.67
C ALA A 397 12.64 -24.19 0.55
N THR A 398 13.12 -24.52 -0.65
CA THR A 398 12.88 -23.77 -1.89
C THR A 398 12.44 -24.71 -2.99
N LEU A 399 11.90 -24.21 -4.07
CA LEU A 399 11.72 -24.98 -5.30
C LEU A 399 13.08 -25.42 -5.83
N ASN A 400 13.11 -26.59 -6.47
CA ASN A 400 14.29 -27.10 -7.18
C ASN A 400 14.48 -26.38 -8.50
#